data_dcf000e636cceea8c84ae32c1edc46fe
#
_entry.id   dcf000e636cceea8c84ae32c1edc46fe
#
_cell.length_a   1.000
_cell.length_b   1.000
_cell.length_c   1.000
_cell.angle_alpha   90.00
_cell.angle_beta   90.00
_cell.angle_gamma   90.00
#
_symmetry.space_group_name_H-M   'P 1'
#
loop_
_entity.id
_entity.type
_entity.pdbx_description
1 polymer ?
#
loop_
_entity_poly.entity_id
_entity_poly.type
_entity_poly.pdbx_seq_one_letter_code
_entity_poly.pdbx_strand_id
1 'polypeptide(L)'
;MEKNISLVKYLLVCALGFGLGGLLWGLVLYSELPDLEYPFHFMAIVIMGLFGGVSLVWFNKSVREISKAVLAGFLGYGIGFVAVAVFAYPLYLYGGLFLAPLGYLVEIGILKEFINLEPNIGIGGLWLLFFFIGIVVGLFYALFLKTKIWSLIWRGGIGFALGSLIGPVIGNVLGNAFNSLLISYLVTFALIGIILGKFLGWGIYKNKRTI
;
A
#
# COMPACT_ATOMS: atom_id res chain seq x y z
N MET A 1 -21.19 -5.11 -13.10
CA MET A 1 -21.20 -5.35 -11.64
C MET A 1 -22.59 -5.81 -11.25
N GLU A 2 -22.76 -6.91 -10.51
CA GLU A 2 -24.09 -7.31 -10.03
C GLU A 2 -24.75 -6.15 -9.29
N LYS A 3 -25.99 -5.82 -9.68
CA LYS A 3 -26.71 -4.63 -9.18
C LYS A 3 -26.94 -4.56 -7.65
N ASN A 4 -26.67 -5.64 -6.92
CA ASN A 4 -27.05 -5.81 -5.50
C ASN A 4 -25.86 -6.03 -4.53
N ILE A 5 -24.63 -5.70 -4.91
CA ILE A 5 -23.49 -5.85 -3.98
C ILE A 5 -23.48 -4.66 -3.02
N SER A 6 -23.53 -4.93 -1.71
CA SER A 6 -23.37 -3.88 -0.70
C SER A 6 -21.96 -3.32 -0.73
N LEU A 7 -21.82 -2.01 -0.43
CA LEU A 7 -20.51 -1.35 -0.31
C LEU A 7 -19.60 -2.09 0.67
N VAL A 8 -20.14 -2.49 1.82
CA VAL A 8 -19.36 -3.18 2.86
C VAL A 8 -18.76 -4.48 2.34
N LYS A 9 -19.57 -5.32 1.67
CA LYS A 9 -19.10 -6.59 1.09
C LYS A 9 -18.00 -6.35 0.06
N TYR A 10 -18.17 -5.34 -0.79
CA TYR A 10 -17.17 -4.99 -1.79
C TYR A 10 -15.85 -4.53 -1.16
N LEU A 11 -15.92 -3.64 -0.16
CA LEU A 11 -14.73 -3.15 0.54
C LEU A 11 -14.01 -4.25 1.33
N LEU A 12 -14.75 -5.20 1.91
CA LEU A 12 -14.16 -6.36 2.58
C LEU A 12 -13.36 -7.22 1.62
N VAL A 13 -13.89 -7.52 0.43
CA VAL A 13 -13.16 -8.31 -0.57
C VAL A 13 -11.90 -7.57 -1.04
N CYS A 14 -11.98 -6.26 -1.29
CA CYS A 14 -10.82 -5.47 -1.66
C CYS A 14 -9.77 -5.45 -0.52
N ALA A 15 -10.20 -5.25 0.72
CA ALA A 15 -9.33 -5.27 1.89
C ALA A 15 -8.63 -6.62 2.07
N LEU A 16 -9.37 -7.73 1.90
CA LEU A 16 -8.80 -9.08 2.00
C LEU A 16 -7.79 -9.36 0.89
N GLY A 17 -8.09 -9.01 -0.37
CA GLY A 17 -7.16 -9.26 -1.47
C GLY A 17 -5.85 -8.49 -1.32
N PHE A 18 -5.92 -7.19 -1.07
CA PHE A 18 -4.72 -6.39 -0.80
C PHE A 18 -4.03 -6.79 0.51
N GLY A 19 -4.80 -7.14 1.55
CA GLY A 19 -4.28 -7.62 2.82
C GLY A 19 -3.49 -8.92 2.69
N LEU A 20 -4.01 -9.91 1.94
CA LEU A 20 -3.29 -11.15 1.63
C LEU A 20 -2.00 -10.87 0.84
N GLY A 21 -2.06 -9.99 -0.16
CA GLY A 21 -0.87 -9.57 -0.88
C GLY A 21 0.15 -8.87 0.03
N GLY A 22 -0.31 -8.06 0.97
CA GLY A 22 0.53 -7.44 2.01
C GLY A 22 1.15 -8.46 2.95
N LEU A 23 0.39 -9.46 3.41
CA LEU A 23 0.93 -10.57 4.22
C LEU A 23 2.08 -11.29 3.51
N LEU A 24 1.90 -11.61 2.23
CA LEU A 24 2.95 -12.25 1.44
C LEU A 24 4.17 -11.34 1.29
N TRP A 25 3.95 -10.03 1.10
CA TRP A 25 5.05 -9.07 1.10
C TRP A 25 5.80 -9.05 2.44
N GLY A 26 5.09 -8.98 3.57
CA GLY A 26 5.68 -9.04 4.90
C GLY A 26 6.45 -10.34 5.15
N LEU A 27 5.93 -11.46 4.66
CA LEU A 27 6.61 -12.76 4.77
C LEU A 27 7.92 -12.78 3.98
N VAL A 28 7.94 -12.26 2.76
CA VAL A 28 9.16 -12.18 1.94
C VAL A 28 10.20 -11.30 2.60
N LEU A 29 9.80 -10.13 3.13
CA LEU A 29 10.71 -9.23 3.83
C LEU A 29 11.28 -9.84 5.11
N TYR A 30 10.49 -10.64 5.83
CA TYR A 30 10.95 -11.31 7.04
C TYR A 30 11.87 -12.49 6.72
N SER A 31 11.65 -13.21 5.64
CA SER A 31 12.35 -14.46 5.32
C SER A 31 13.86 -14.26 5.10
N GLU A 32 14.34 -12.98 5.09
CA GLU A 32 15.75 -12.62 4.92
C GLU A 32 16.52 -13.77 4.25
N LEU A 33 16.29 -13.97 2.98
CA LEU A 33 17.20 -14.80 2.22
C LEU A 33 18.44 -13.94 2.09
N PRO A 34 19.52 -14.23 2.87
CA PRO A 34 20.64 -13.30 3.09
C PRO A 34 21.37 -12.93 1.81
N ASP A 35 21.11 -13.62 0.72
CA ASP A 35 21.74 -13.44 -0.59
C ASP A 35 20.79 -12.90 -1.67
N LEU A 36 19.54 -12.58 -1.33
CA LEU A 36 18.55 -12.10 -2.30
C LEU A 36 18.42 -10.58 -2.21
N GLU A 37 19.33 -9.91 -2.92
CA GLU A 37 19.32 -8.46 -3.10
C GLU A 37 17.99 -7.97 -3.73
N TYR A 38 17.70 -6.69 -3.59
CA TYR A 38 16.60 -5.84 -4.08
C TYR A 38 15.50 -6.41 -5.01
N PRO A 39 15.76 -7.34 -5.99
CA PRO A 39 14.72 -7.82 -6.90
C PRO A 39 13.57 -8.58 -6.23
N PHE A 40 13.80 -9.22 -5.07
CA PHE A 40 12.74 -9.96 -4.38
C PHE A 40 11.80 -9.05 -3.61
N HIS A 41 12.28 -7.96 -3.02
CA HIS A 41 11.43 -6.93 -2.42
C HIS A 41 10.50 -6.32 -3.47
N PHE A 42 11.01 -6.11 -4.69
CA PHE A 42 10.23 -5.65 -5.81
C PHE A 42 9.14 -6.66 -6.21
N MET A 43 9.48 -7.94 -6.32
CA MET A 43 8.49 -8.97 -6.64
C MET A 43 7.41 -9.09 -5.57
N ALA A 44 7.76 -8.97 -4.31
CA ALA A 44 6.81 -9.05 -3.21
C ALA A 44 5.77 -7.92 -3.23
N ILE A 45 6.20 -6.68 -3.52
CA ILE A 45 5.25 -5.56 -3.63
C ILE A 45 4.34 -5.71 -4.86
N VAL A 46 4.86 -6.29 -5.96
CA VAL A 46 4.07 -6.61 -7.15
C VAL A 46 3.00 -7.67 -6.84
N ILE A 47 3.32 -8.67 -6.03
CA ILE A 47 2.34 -9.69 -5.58
C ILE A 47 1.14 -9.01 -4.90
N MET A 48 1.37 -8.00 -4.06
CA MET A 48 0.26 -7.23 -3.46
C MET A 48 -0.63 -6.58 -4.54
N GLY A 49 -0.04 -6.08 -5.62
CA GLY A 49 -0.78 -5.55 -6.76
C GLY A 49 -1.60 -6.58 -7.50
N LEU A 50 -1.08 -7.79 -7.68
CA LEU A 50 -1.79 -8.88 -8.34
C LEU A 50 -3.02 -9.31 -7.52
N PHE A 51 -2.86 -9.63 -6.24
CA PHE A 51 -3.96 -10.01 -5.35
C PHE A 51 -4.98 -8.88 -5.20
N GLY A 52 -4.49 -7.65 -5.03
CA GLY A 52 -5.33 -6.46 -4.98
C GLY A 52 -6.13 -6.25 -6.27
N GLY A 53 -5.47 -6.39 -7.43
CA GLY A 53 -6.12 -6.26 -8.73
C GLY A 53 -7.27 -7.23 -8.92
N VAL A 54 -7.05 -8.51 -8.61
CA VAL A 54 -8.12 -9.53 -8.65
C VAL A 54 -9.29 -9.15 -7.75
N SER A 55 -9.01 -8.69 -6.52
CA SER A 55 -10.04 -8.34 -5.56
C SER A 55 -10.90 -7.15 -5.98
N LEU A 56 -10.33 -6.16 -6.67
CA LEU A 56 -11.06 -4.98 -7.18
C LEU A 56 -12.10 -5.32 -8.24
N VAL A 57 -11.92 -6.44 -8.95
CA VAL A 57 -12.84 -6.88 -10.02
C VAL A 57 -13.51 -8.22 -9.72
N TRP A 58 -13.34 -8.74 -8.51
CA TRP A 58 -13.82 -10.06 -8.09
C TRP A 58 -15.27 -10.35 -8.48
N PHE A 59 -16.14 -9.37 -8.34
CA PHE A 59 -17.56 -9.49 -8.63
C PHE A 59 -17.90 -9.34 -10.13
N ASN A 60 -16.92 -9.03 -10.98
CA ASN A 60 -17.16 -8.85 -12.41
C ASN A 60 -17.10 -10.17 -13.20
N LYS A 61 -16.47 -11.20 -12.64
CA LYS A 61 -16.32 -12.56 -13.18
C LYS A 61 -15.81 -12.65 -14.63
N SER A 62 -15.41 -11.54 -15.24
CA SER A 62 -14.89 -11.48 -16.60
C SER A 62 -13.38 -11.66 -16.59
N VAL A 63 -12.87 -12.67 -17.28
CA VAL A 63 -11.44 -12.93 -17.45
C VAL A 63 -10.72 -11.67 -17.97
N ARG A 64 -11.33 -10.97 -18.92
CA ARG A 64 -10.78 -9.73 -19.49
C ARG A 64 -10.57 -8.63 -18.43
N GLU A 65 -11.54 -8.43 -17.54
CA GLU A 65 -11.44 -7.42 -16.48
C GLU A 65 -10.43 -7.84 -15.39
N ILE A 66 -10.37 -9.15 -15.08
CA ILE A 66 -9.36 -9.69 -14.16
C ILE A 66 -7.95 -9.46 -14.73
N SER A 67 -7.72 -9.81 -16.01
CA SER A 67 -6.42 -9.61 -16.66
C SER A 67 -6.00 -8.15 -16.68
N LYS A 68 -6.92 -7.21 -16.96
CA LYS A 68 -6.65 -5.76 -16.90
C LYS A 68 -6.28 -5.32 -15.49
N ALA A 69 -7.00 -5.78 -14.48
CA ALA A 69 -6.75 -5.38 -13.09
C ALA A 69 -5.42 -5.95 -12.57
N VAL A 70 -5.10 -7.19 -12.94
CA VAL A 70 -3.81 -7.83 -12.65
C VAL A 70 -2.67 -7.05 -13.32
N LEU A 71 -2.82 -6.72 -14.62
CA LEU A 71 -1.81 -5.95 -15.35
C LEU A 71 -1.66 -4.53 -14.78
N ALA A 72 -2.76 -3.90 -14.39
CA ALA A 72 -2.73 -2.60 -13.73
C ALA A 72 -1.98 -2.65 -12.40
N GLY A 73 -2.19 -3.69 -11.61
CA GLY A 73 -1.45 -3.92 -10.37
C GLY A 73 0.04 -4.13 -10.63
N PHE A 74 0.38 -5.04 -11.55
CA PHE A 74 1.77 -5.32 -11.93
C PHE A 74 2.50 -4.05 -12.38
N LEU A 75 1.94 -3.32 -13.36
CA LEU A 75 2.57 -2.11 -13.89
C LEU A 75 2.56 -0.96 -12.86
N GLY A 76 1.46 -0.79 -12.13
CA GLY A 76 1.33 0.28 -11.15
C GLY A 76 2.36 0.18 -10.04
N TYR A 77 2.52 -0.98 -9.46
CA TYR A 77 3.54 -1.20 -8.42
C TYR A 77 4.95 -1.23 -9.01
N GLY A 78 5.14 -1.89 -10.17
CA GLY A 78 6.43 -1.95 -10.83
C GLY A 78 6.96 -0.58 -11.19
N ILE A 79 6.18 0.21 -11.92
CA ILE A 79 6.57 1.56 -12.34
C ILE A 79 6.63 2.50 -11.13
N GLY A 80 5.69 2.37 -10.17
CA GLY A 80 5.70 3.17 -8.95
C GLY A 80 6.98 2.98 -8.15
N PHE A 81 7.42 1.73 -8.00
CA PHE A 81 8.67 1.43 -7.30
C PHE A 81 9.91 1.96 -8.05
N VAL A 82 9.99 1.75 -9.37
CA VAL A 82 11.08 2.30 -10.19
C VAL A 82 11.12 3.82 -10.14
N ALA A 83 9.96 4.46 -10.27
CA ALA A 83 9.86 5.92 -10.15
C ALA A 83 10.35 6.42 -8.79
N VAL A 84 9.98 5.74 -7.71
CA VAL A 84 10.49 6.06 -6.36
C VAL A 84 11.99 5.85 -6.28
N ALA A 85 12.54 4.77 -6.81
CA ALA A 85 13.99 4.52 -6.80
C ALA A 85 14.77 5.64 -7.51
N VAL A 86 14.23 6.15 -8.63
CA VAL A 86 14.84 7.27 -9.39
C VAL A 86 14.71 8.60 -8.66
N PHE A 87 13.56 8.85 -8.03
CA PHE A 87 13.25 10.13 -7.37
C PHE A 87 13.39 10.07 -5.85
N ALA A 88 13.87 8.95 -5.30
CA ALA A 88 13.96 8.74 -3.85
C ALA A 88 14.74 9.85 -3.14
N TYR A 89 15.85 10.27 -3.69
CA TYR A 89 16.69 11.30 -3.07
C TYR A 89 16.01 12.68 -3.00
N PRO A 90 15.46 13.23 -4.10
CA PRO A 90 14.68 14.45 -4.03
C PRO A 90 13.45 14.34 -3.11
N LEU A 91 12.72 13.23 -3.19
CA LEU A 91 11.53 13.01 -2.36
C LEU A 91 11.89 12.89 -0.87
N TYR A 92 13.02 12.28 -0.55
CA TYR A 92 13.54 12.21 0.81
C TYR A 92 13.91 13.59 1.34
N LEU A 93 14.62 14.39 0.53
CA LEU A 93 15.05 15.73 0.90
C LEU A 93 13.86 16.68 1.14
N TYR A 94 12.91 16.71 0.22
CA TYR A 94 11.72 17.54 0.34
C TYR A 94 10.73 17.01 1.38
N GLY A 95 10.60 15.69 1.51
CA GLY A 95 9.77 15.05 2.52
C GLY A 95 10.24 15.37 3.94
N GLY A 96 11.57 15.33 4.15
CA GLY A 96 12.17 15.74 5.43
C GLY A 96 11.87 17.19 5.81
N LEU A 97 11.93 18.10 4.83
CA LEU A 97 11.60 19.53 5.06
C LEU A 97 10.11 19.76 5.39
N PHE A 98 9.20 19.08 4.69
CA PHE A 98 7.76 19.23 4.90
C PHE A 98 7.27 18.63 6.22
N LEU A 99 7.95 17.58 6.70
CA LEU A 99 7.57 16.84 7.90
C LEU A 99 8.55 17.05 9.06
N ALA A 100 9.50 17.96 8.92
CA ALA A 100 10.37 18.40 10.01
C ALA A 100 9.58 18.71 11.31
N PRO A 101 8.40 19.38 11.26
CA PRO A 101 7.58 19.58 12.47
C PRO A 101 7.06 18.26 13.08
N LEU A 102 6.75 17.24 12.26
CA LEU A 102 6.32 15.92 12.74
C LEU A 102 7.52 15.10 13.26
N GLY A 103 8.69 15.22 12.63
CA GLY A 103 9.94 14.67 13.12
C GLY A 103 10.30 15.23 14.50
N TYR A 104 10.06 16.52 14.72
CA TYR A 104 10.26 17.16 16.02
C TYR A 104 9.32 16.60 17.10
N LEU A 105 8.07 16.27 16.77
CA LEU A 105 7.13 15.61 17.69
C LEU A 105 7.56 14.17 18.05
N VAL A 106 8.29 13.50 17.14
CA VAL A 106 8.91 12.19 17.40
C VAL A 106 10.12 12.33 18.31
N GLU A 107 10.96 13.35 18.09
CA GLU A 107 12.14 13.63 18.92
C GLU A 107 11.78 14.06 20.36
N ILE A 108 10.68 14.78 20.56
CA ILE A 108 10.20 15.19 21.90
C ILE A 108 9.70 14.00 22.74
N GLY A 109 9.69 12.79 22.21
CA GLY A 109 9.39 11.58 22.97
C GLY A 109 7.92 11.13 22.94
N ILE A 110 7.00 11.93 22.40
CA ILE A 110 5.57 11.58 22.35
C ILE A 110 5.31 10.35 21.45
N LEU A 111 6.14 10.15 20.43
CA LEU A 111 6.05 9.03 19.48
C LEU A 111 7.27 8.10 19.52
N LYS A 112 8.31 8.44 20.29
CA LYS A 112 9.57 7.70 20.34
C LYS A 112 9.40 6.29 20.89
N GLU A 113 8.49 6.09 21.82
CA GLU A 113 8.16 4.76 22.37
C GLU A 113 7.32 3.90 21.42
N PHE A 114 6.60 4.53 20.47
CA PHE A 114 5.75 3.84 19.49
C PHE A 114 6.47 3.52 18.19
N ILE A 115 7.55 4.23 17.87
CA ILE A 115 8.22 4.13 16.58
C ILE A 115 9.72 3.94 16.83
N ASN A 116 10.13 2.67 17.03
CA ASN A 116 11.54 2.26 17.07
C ASN A 116 12.12 2.29 15.63
N LEU A 117 11.98 3.44 14.96
CA LEU A 117 12.61 3.67 13.67
C LEU A 117 13.97 4.31 13.91
N GLU A 118 15.00 3.72 13.33
CA GLU A 118 16.33 4.32 13.35
C GLU A 118 16.23 5.79 12.91
N PRO A 119 16.90 6.72 13.63
CA PRO A 119 16.72 8.16 13.43
C PRO A 119 17.17 8.67 12.07
N ASN A 120 17.76 7.83 11.23
CA ASN A 120 18.36 8.21 9.95
C ASN A 120 17.41 8.20 8.74
N ILE A 121 16.23 7.61 8.86
CA ILE A 121 15.24 7.66 7.78
C ILE A 121 14.07 8.49 8.30
N GLY A 122 14.04 9.77 7.93
CA GLY A 122 12.94 10.65 8.31
C GLY A 122 11.59 10.02 7.94
N ILE A 123 10.76 9.73 8.94
CA ILE A 123 9.40 9.16 8.78
C ILE A 123 8.64 9.86 7.66
N GLY A 124 8.89 11.16 7.50
CA GLY A 124 8.32 11.97 6.46
C GLY A 124 8.71 11.58 5.04
N GLY A 125 9.97 11.19 4.83
CA GLY A 125 10.43 10.77 3.52
C GLY A 125 9.78 9.46 3.08
N LEU A 126 9.73 8.46 3.94
CA LEU A 126 9.09 7.17 3.65
C LEU A 126 7.60 7.32 3.35
N TRP A 127 6.89 8.12 4.15
CA TRP A 127 5.47 8.36 3.95
C TRP A 127 5.17 9.00 2.60
N LEU A 128 5.99 9.96 2.20
CA LEU A 128 5.89 10.61 0.90
C LEU A 128 6.17 9.61 -0.25
N LEU A 129 7.16 8.73 -0.09
CA LEU A 129 7.47 7.68 -1.07
C LEU A 129 6.27 6.75 -1.27
N PHE A 130 5.67 6.26 -0.18
CA PHE A 130 4.48 5.41 -0.25
C PHE A 130 3.27 6.15 -0.84
N PHE A 131 3.11 7.43 -0.53
CA PHE A 131 2.09 8.27 -1.16
C PHE A 131 2.26 8.31 -2.68
N PHE A 132 3.47 8.53 -3.19
CA PHE A 132 3.74 8.54 -4.63
C PHE A 132 3.55 7.18 -5.29
N ILE A 133 3.99 6.09 -4.67
CA ILE A 133 3.69 4.74 -5.19
C ILE A 133 2.18 4.56 -5.29
N GLY A 134 1.44 4.94 -4.26
CA GLY A 134 -0.02 4.86 -4.23
C GLY A 134 -0.70 5.68 -5.33
N ILE A 135 -0.17 6.87 -5.65
CA ILE A 135 -0.62 7.70 -6.79
C ILE A 135 -0.45 6.94 -8.10
N VAL A 136 0.73 6.38 -8.36
CA VAL A 136 1.03 5.63 -9.58
C VAL A 136 0.13 4.39 -9.67
N VAL A 137 0.01 3.63 -8.61
CA VAL A 137 -0.91 2.47 -8.53
C VAL A 137 -2.35 2.88 -8.83
N GLY A 138 -2.83 3.95 -8.21
CA GLY A 138 -4.16 4.49 -8.45
C GLY A 138 -4.38 4.93 -9.91
N LEU A 139 -3.37 5.54 -10.53
CA LEU A 139 -3.38 5.91 -11.95
C LEU A 139 -3.54 4.69 -12.85
N PHE A 140 -2.73 3.65 -12.66
CA PHE A 140 -2.81 2.44 -13.48
C PHE A 140 -4.16 1.73 -13.32
N TYR A 141 -4.67 1.58 -12.11
CA TYR A 141 -6.01 1.03 -11.91
C TYR A 141 -7.10 1.90 -12.57
N ALA A 142 -6.96 3.23 -12.54
CA ALA A 142 -7.92 4.11 -13.19
C ALA A 142 -7.92 3.95 -14.71
N LEU A 143 -6.75 3.89 -15.33
CA LEU A 143 -6.58 3.73 -16.77
C LEU A 143 -7.10 2.38 -17.26
N PHE A 144 -6.68 1.29 -16.63
CA PHE A 144 -7.03 -0.06 -17.06
C PHE A 144 -8.50 -0.42 -16.79
N LEU A 145 -9.05 0.04 -15.67
CA LEU A 145 -10.45 -0.20 -15.30
C LEU A 145 -11.40 0.88 -15.81
N LYS A 146 -10.89 1.87 -16.57
CA LYS A 146 -11.66 2.98 -17.16
C LYS A 146 -12.54 3.69 -16.12
N THR A 147 -11.94 4.12 -15.03
CA THR A 147 -12.61 4.83 -13.93
C THR A 147 -12.11 6.28 -13.83
N LYS A 148 -12.72 7.10 -12.96
CA LYS A 148 -12.30 8.49 -12.76
C LYS A 148 -10.88 8.58 -12.23
N ILE A 149 -9.94 9.04 -13.03
CA ILE A 149 -8.50 9.08 -12.76
C ILE A 149 -8.21 9.79 -11.44
N TRP A 150 -8.64 11.03 -11.26
CA TRP A 150 -8.40 11.81 -10.05
C TRP A 150 -8.89 11.13 -8.78
N SER A 151 -10.03 10.46 -8.86
CA SER A 151 -10.59 9.75 -7.71
C SER A 151 -9.70 8.61 -7.23
N LEU A 152 -9.07 7.85 -8.14
CA LEU A 152 -8.22 6.73 -7.76
C LEU A 152 -6.79 7.14 -7.44
N ILE A 153 -6.24 8.14 -8.11
CA ILE A 153 -4.93 8.70 -7.81
C ILE A 153 -4.86 9.12 -6.33
N TRP A 154 -5.76 10.00 -5.89
CA TRP A 154 -5.74 10.48 -4.52
C TRP A 154 -6.04 9.38 -3.49
N ARG A 155 -6.95 8.48 -3.80
CA ARG A 155 -7.25 7.37 -2.90
C ARG A 155 -6.13 6.35 -2.81
N GLY A 156 -5.44 6.09 -3.93
CA GLY A 156 -4.24 5.26 -3.92
C GLY A 156 -3.15 5.88 -3.07
N GLY A 157 -2.84 7.17 -3.29
CA GLY A 157 -1.84 7.91 -2.52
C GLY A 157 -2.16 7.94 -1.03
N ILE A 158 -3.35 8.43 -0.67
CA ILE A 158 -3.77 8.53 0.75
C ILE A 158 -3.86 7.14 1.39
N GLY A 159 -4.43 6.16 0.70
CA GLY A 159 -4.58 4.81 1.26
C GLY A 159 -3.24 4.15 1.56
N PHE A 160 -2.26 4.30 0.65
CA PHE A 160 -0.93 3.72 0.86
C PHE A 160 -0.16 4.47 1.93
N ALA A 161 -0.22 5.80 1.94
CA ALA A 161 0.41 6.63 2.96
C ALA A 161 -0.15 6.36 4.36
N LEU A 162 -1.47 6.31 4.54
CA LEU A 162 -2.10 5.97 5.82
C LEU A 162 -1.76 4.55 6.26
N GLY A 163 -1.74 3.60 5.32
CA GLY A 163 -1.33 2.24 5.59
C GLY A 163 0.10 2.16 6.11
N SER A 164 1.02 2.91 5.51
CA SER A 164 2.42 2.96 5.91
C SER A 164 2.68 3.70 7.23
N LEU A 165 1.75 4.53 7.68
CA LEU A 165 1.79 5.13 9.02
C LEU A 165 1.24 4.17 10.08
N ILE A 166 0.06 3.62 9.84
CA ILE A 166 -0.69 2.83 10.84
C ILE A 166 -0.10 1.42 10.96
N GLY A 167 0.31 0.83 9.83
CA GLY A 167 0.80 -0.54 9.78
C GLY A 167 1.98 -0.79 10.72
N PRO A 168 3.09 -0.03 10.61
CA PRO A 168 4.26 -0.21 11.49
C PRO A 168 3.96 0.01 12.96
N VAL A 169 3.12 0.99 13.30
CA VAL A 169 2.74 1.25 14.70
C VAL A 169 2.05 0.03 15.31
N ILE A 170 1.01 -0.49 14.65
CA ILE A 170 0.27 -1.66 15.15
C ILE A 170 1.13 -2.92 15.04
N GLY A 171 1.89 -3.07 13.96
CA GLY A 171 2.79 -4.20 13.76
C GLY A 171 3.83 -4.31 14.88
N ASN A 172 4.48 -3.20 15.24
CA ASN A 172 5.46 -3.16 16.31
C ASN A 172 4.83 -3.44 17.70
N VAL A 173 3.66 -2.86 17.98
CA VAL A 173 2.95 -3.12 19.24
C VAL A 173 2.64 -4.60 19.37
N LEU A 174 2.10 -5.24 18.32
CA LEU A 174 1.80 -6.67 18.36
C LEU A 174 3.07 -7.53 18.32
N GLY A 175 4.07 -7.16 17.52
CA GLY A 175 5.35 -7.84 17.47
C GLY A 175 6.03 -7.88 18.84
N ASN A 176 6.03 -6.76 19.55
CA ASN A 176 6.56 -6.68 20.92
C ASN A 176 5.71 -7.49 21.91
N ALA A 177 4.39 -7.42 21.83
CA ALA A 177 3.49 -8.16 22.71
C ALA A 177 3.68 -9.68 22.58
N PHE A 178 3.98 -10.19 21.40
CA PHE A 178 4.23 -11.60 21.12
C PHE A 178 5.73 -11.96 21.07
N ASN A 179 6.61 -11.00 21.31
CA ASN A 179 8.06 -11.14 21.17
C ASN A 179 8.46 -11.78 19.82
N SER A 180 7.84 -11.32 18.74
CA SER A 180 7.97 -11.91 17.41
C SER A 180 8.09 -10.85 16.32
N LEU A 181 9.28 -10.76 15.72
CA LEU A 181 9.55 -9.89 14.59
C LEU A 181 8.71 -10.29 13.36
N LEU A 182 8.48 -11.58 13.16
CA LEU A 182 7.60 -12.08 12.09
C LEU A 182 6.19 -11.49 12.21
N ILE A 183 5.61 -11.48 13.40
CA ILE A 183 4.28 -10.90 13.62
C ILE A 183 4.28 -9.41 13.30
N SER A 184 5.34 -8.68 13.69
CA SER A 184 5.48 -7.27 13.37
C SER A 184 5.41 -7.04 11.85
N TYR A 185 6.21 -7.78 11.06
CA TYR A 185 6.20 -7.65 9.60
C TYR A 185 4.86 -8.04 8.98
N LEU A 186 4.32 -9.19 9.33
CA LEU A 186 3.05 -9.67 8.78
C LEU A 186 1.91 -8.68 9.03
N VAL A 187 1.78 -8.19 10.25
CA VAL A 187 0.73 -7.22 10.62
C VAL A 187 0.94 -5.89 9.92
N THR A 188 2.17 -5.38 9.90
CA THR A 188 2.50 -4.12 9.22
C THR A 188 2.04 -4.14 7.77
N PHE A 189 2.50 -5.10 6.99
CA PHE A 189 2.23 -5.14 5.56
C PHE A 189 0.81 -5.57 5.22
N ALA A 190 0.19 -6.42 6.05
CA ALA A 190 -1.24 -6.71 5.92
C ALA A 190 -2.10 -5.46 6.10
N LEU A 191 -1.82 -4.63 7.11
CA LEU A 191 -2.55 -3.38 7.36
C LEU A 191 -2.34 -2.36 6.24
N ILE A 192 -1.13 -2.23 5.70
CA ILE A 192 -0.87 -1.41 4.52
C ILE A 192 -1.79 -1.84 3.37
N GLY A 193 -1.83 -3.13 3.06
CA GLY A 193 -2.69 -3.68 2.03
C GLY A 193 -4.18 -3.46 2.31
N ILE A 194 -4.66 -3.77 3.51
CA ILE A 194 -6.06 -3.62 3.92
C ILE A 194 -6.54 -2.18 3.74
N ILE A 195 -5.76 -1.21 4.21
CA ILE A 195 -6.13 0.20 4.13
C ILE A 195 -6.14 0.66 2.68
N LEU A 196 -5.11 0.36 1.91
CA LEU A 196 -5.04 0.67 0.48
C LEU A 196 -6.22 0.06 -0.29
N GLY A 197 -6.52 -1.23 -0.04
CA GLY A 197 -7.62 -1.95 -0.68
C GLY A 197 -8.98 -1.31 -0.41
N LYS A 198 -9.23 -0.84 0.81
CA LYS A 198 -10.46 -0.09 1.15
C LYS A 198 -10.55 1.22 0.37
N PHE A 199 -9.48 1.99 0.30
CA PHE A 199 -9.49 3.29 -0.40
C PHE A 199 -9.69 3.12 -1.90
N LEU A 200 -8.96 2.22 -2.56
CA LEU A 200 -9.12 1.94 -3.99
C LEU A 200 -10.48 1.32 -4.29
N GLY A 201 -10.91 0.35 -3.49
CA GLY A 201 -12.22 -0.29 -3.62
C GLY A 201 -13.36 0.73 -3.50
N TRP A 202 -13.30 1.64 -2.53
CA TRP A 202 -14.28 2.72 -2.40
C TRP A 202 -14.32 3.61 -3.65
N GLY A 203 -13.15 3.95 -4.20
CA GLY A 203 -13.06 4.74 -5.42
C GLY A 203 -13.75 4.08 -6.62
N ILE A 204 -13.49 2.80 -6.83
CA ILE A 204 -14.07 2.05 -7.95
C ILE A 204 -15.57 1.85 -7.75
N TYR A 205 -16.00 1.47 -6.54
CA TYR A 205 -17.41 1.27 -6.24
C TYR A 205 -18.26 2.53 -6.49
N LYS A 206 -17.79 3.69 -6.00
CA LYS A 206 -18.49 4.97 -6.20
C LYS A 206 -18.56 5.36 -7.68
N ASN A 207 -17.48 5.13 -8.44
CA ASN A 207 -17.43 5.50 -9.85
C ASN A 207 -18.30 4.59 -10.74
N LYS A 208 -18.44 3.31 -10.40
CA LYS A 208 -19.29 2.37 -11.17
C LYS A 208 -20.79 2.53 -10.94
N ARG A 209 -21.21 3.23 -9.88
CA ARG A 209 -22.63 3.54 -9.62
C ARG A 209 -23.09 4.83 -10.31
N THR A 210 -22.17 5.65 -10.80
CA THR A 210 -22.46 6.94 -11.44
C THR A 210 -22.53 6.85 -12.99
N ILE A 211 -22.40 5.66 -13.54
CA ILE A 211 -22.58 5.29 -14.94
C ILE A 211 -23.80 4.38 -15.08
#